data_e25ded0b1f40058f5dfff328e6873a66
#
_entry.id   e25ded0b1f40058f5dfff328e6873a66
#
_cell.length_a   1.000
_cell.length_b   1.000
_cell.length_c   1.000
_cell.angle_alpha   90.00
_cell.angle_beta   90.00
_cell.angle_gamma   90.00
#
_symmetry.space_group_name_H-M   'P 1'
#
loop_
_entity.id
_entity.type
_entity.pdbx_description
1 polymer ?
#
loop_
_entity_poly.entity_id
_entity_poly.type
_entity_poly.pdbx_seq_one_letter_code
_entity_poly.pdbx_strand_id
1 'polypeptide(L)' 'MELNLTGTEVHVLRETLETVISEMERKIAGLADPGARKELGRSRDALRSIKEKLPAGLTETG' A
#
# COMPACT_ATOMS: atom_id res chain seq x y z
N MET A 1 -8.46 -9.45 14.26
CA MET A 1 -7.38 -10.11 13.52
C MET A 1 -6.04 -9.56 13.92
N GLU A 2 -5.11 -10.43 14.20
CA GLU A 2 -3.78 -10.03 14.60
C GLU A 2 -2.77 -10.35 13.53
N LEU A 3 -1.85 -9.42 13.32
CA LEU A 3 -0.73 -9.63 12.42
C LEU A 3 0.55 -9.58 13.22
N ASN A 4 1.28 -10.70 13.23
CA ASN A 4 2.56 -10.77 13.92
C ASN A 4 3.65 -10.84 12.87
N LEU A 5 4.29 -9.70 12.64
CA LEU A 5 5.33 -9.59 11.63
C LEU A 5 6.63 -9.15 12.27
N THR A 6 7.72 -9.67 11.73
CA THR A 6 9.04 -9.20 12.16
C THR A 6 9.28 -7.81 11.58
N GLY A 7 10.32 -7.13 12.10
CA GLY A 7 10.66 -5.82 11.54
C GLY A 7 11.03 -5.88 10.08
N THR A 8 11.74 -6.94 9.69
CA THR A 8 12.11 -7.12 8.30
C THR A 8 10.86 -7.32 7.43
N GLU A 9 9.92 -8.12 7.93
CA GLU A 9 8.69 -8.36 7.18
C GLU A 9 7.87 -7.10 7.01
N VAL A 10 7.80 -6.28 8.04
CA VAL A 10 7.10 -5.00 7.96
C VAL A 10 7.76 -4.10 6.91
N HIS A 11 9.09 -4.07 6.92
CA HIS A 11 9.81 -3.24 5.97
C HIS A 11 9.55 -3.67 4.54
N VAL A 12 9.63 -4.97 4.27
CA VAL A 12 9.40 -5.51 2.93
C VAL A 12 7.96 -5.23 2.49
N LEU A 13 7.01 -5.45 3.40
CA LEU A 13 5.61 -5.21 3.09
C LEU A 13 5.36 -3.74 2.77
N ARG A 14 5.94 -2.84 3.55
CA ARG A 14 5.76 -1.43 3.31
C ARG A 14 6.32 -1.02 1.95
N GLU A 15 7.51 -1.50 1.61
CA GLU A 15 8.09 -1.18 0.32
C GLU A 15 7.27 -1.73 -0.82
N THR A 16 6.77 -2.96 -0.66
CA THR A 16 5.91 -3.56 -1.66
C THR A 16 4.64 -2.74 -1.85
N LEU A 17 4.03 -2.31 -0.74
CA LEU A 17 2.82 -1.50 -0.82
C LEU A 17 3.10 -0.18 -1.52
N GLU A 18 4.22 0.45 -1.24
CA GLU A 18 4.57 1.71 -1.88
C GLU A 18 4.74 1.54 -3.38
N THR A 19 5.36 0.45 -3.78
CA THR A 19 5.55 0.17 -5.21
C THR A 19 4.21 -0.07 -5.89
N VAL A 20 3.35 -0.89 -5.27
CA VAL A 20 2.05 -1.19 -5.86
C VAL A 20 1.19 0.07 -5.94
N ILE A 21 1.21 0.89 -4.88
CA ILE A 21 0.44 2.12 -4.88
C ILE A 21 0.89 3.05 -6.00
N SER A 22 2.21 3.18 -6.18
CA SER A 22 2.75 4.01 -7.26
C SER A 22 2.32 3.51 -8.62
N GLU A 23 2.36 2.19 -8.82
CA GLU A 23 1.95 1.60 -10.08
C GLU A 23 0.47 1.80 -10.33
N MET A 24 -0.34 1.68 -9.29
CA MET A 24 -1.78 1.92 -9.42
C MET A 24 -2.07 3.37 -9.78
N GLU A 25 -1.37 4.30 -9.16
CA GLU A 25 -1.56 5.71 -9.48
C GLU A 25 -1.21 6.00 -10.92
N ARG A 26 -0.15 5.36 -11.43
CA ARG A 26 0.24 5.51 -12.81
C ARG A 26 -0.85 4.97 -13.75
N LYS A 27 -1.40 3.81 -13.40
CA LYS A 27 -2.48 3.23 -14.19
C LYS A 27 -3.72 4.10 -14.18
N ILE A 28 -4.08 4.61 -12.99
CA ILE A 28 -5.25 5.47 -12.86
C ILE A 28 -5.09 6.70 -13.75
N ALA A 29 -3.91 7.28 -13.78
CA ALA A 29 -3.66 8.46 -14.59
C ALA A 29 -3.84 8.19 -16.07
N GLY A 30 -3.62 6.94 -16.51
CA GLY A 30 -3.75 6.58 -17.90
C GLY A 30 -5.12 6.05 -18.27
N LEU A 31 -6.01 5.85 -17.31
CA LEU A 31 -7.33 5.29 -17.60
C LEU A 31 -8.30 6.39 -18.01
N ALA A 32 -9.04 6.13 -19.08
CA ALA A 32 -10.07 7.05 -19.53
C ALA A 32 -11.43 6.73 -18.90
N ASP A 33 -11.65 5.48 -18.55
CA ASP A 33 -12.94 5.03 -18.05
C ASP A 33 -13.12 5.42 -16.58
N PRO A 34 -14.14 6.26 -16.25
CA PRO A 34 -14.32 6.70 -14.88
C PRO A 34 -14.60 5.55 -13.90
N GLY A 35 -15.31 4.51 -14.35
CA GLY A 35 -15.61 3.39 -13.49
C GLY A 35 -14.36 2.62 -13.10
N ALA A 36 -13.49 2.37 -14.07
CA ALA A 36 -12.23 1.69 -13.79
C ALA A 36 -11.33 2.52 -12.90
N ARG A 37 -11.29 3.84 -13.12
CA ARG A 37 -10.51 4.73 -12.28
C ARG A 37 -10.98 4.68 -10.84
N LYS A 38 -12.29 4.64 -10.66
CA LYS A 38 -12.86 4.61 -9.32
C LYS A 38 -12.52 3.32 -8.60
N GLU A 39 -12.60 2.20 -9.30
CA GLU A 39 -12.29 0.91 -8.70
C GLU A 39 -10.84 0.79 -8.31
N LEU A 40 -9.95 1.20 -9.20
CA LEU A 40 -8.52 1.20 -8.87
C LEU A 40 -8.20 2.16 -7.76
N GLY A 41 -8.90 3.29 -7.72
CA GLY A 41 -8.73 4.25 -6.64
C GLY A 41 -9.09 3.68 -5.29
N ARG A 42 -10.14 2.86 -5.24
CA ARG A 42 -10.53 2.22 -4.00
C ARG A 42 -9.47 1.23 -3.53
N SER A 43 -8.94 0.45 -4.45
CA SER A 43 -7.87 -0.49 -4.11
C SER A 43 -6.63 0.25 -3.63
N ARG A 44 -6.27 1.32 -4.32
CA ARG A 44 -5.13 2.14 -3.92
C ARG A 44 -5.33 2.69 -2.51
N ASP A 45 -6.52 3.19 -2.24
CA ASP A 45 -6.80 3.78 -0.92
C ASP A 45 -6.76 2.72 0.17
N ALA A 46 -7.25 1.52 -0.13
CA ALA A 46 -7.17 0.41 0.82
C ALA A 46 -5.72 0.04 1.12
N LEU A 47 -4.89 -0.02 0.09
CA LEU A 47 -3.48 -0.32 0.27
C LEU A 47 -2.78 0.77 1.07
N ARG A 48 -3.11 2.02 0.79
CA ARG A 48 -2.53 3.13 1.55
C ARG A 48 -2.94 3.07 3.01
N SER A 49 -4.19 2.71 3.27
CA SER A 49 -4.66 2.57 4.64
C SER A 49 -3.91 1.47 5.37
N ILE A 50 -3.68 0.34 4.70
CA ILE A 50 -2.91 -0.74 5.29
C ILE A 50 -1.49 -0.29 5.60
N LYS A 51 -0.88 0.43 4.67
CA LYS A 51 0.47 0.93 4.86
C LYS A 51 0.55 1.84 6.07
N GLU A 52 -0.46 2.70 6.26
CA GLU A 52 -0.48 3.60 7.39
C GLU A 52 -0.66 2.89 8.71
N LYS A 53 -1.29 1.74 8.69
CA LYS A 53 -1.50 0.96 9.90
C LYS A 53 -0.28 0.14 10.29
N LEU A 54 0.69 0.00 9.42
CA LEU A 54 1.89 -0.72 9.75
C LEU A 54 2.70 0.06 10.78
N PRO A 55 3.29 -0.64 11.76
CA PRO A 55 4.05 0.04 12.79
C PRO A 55 5.29 0.70 12.19
N ALA A 56 5.35 2.01 12.27
CA ALA A 56 6.44 2.73 11.65
C ALA A 56 7.73 2.62 12.44
N GLY A 57 7.62 2.41 13.74
CA GLY A 57 8.80 2.41 14.58
C GLY A 57 9.52 1.09 14.66
N LEU A 58 9.01 0.07 14.03
CA LEU A 58 9.60 -1.24 14.12
C LEU A 58 11.01 -1.31 13.57
N THR A 59 11.25 -0.51 12.57
CA THR A 59 12.54 -0.61 11.89
C THR A 59 13.68 -0.18 12.76
N GLU A 60 13.45 0.73 13.66
CA GLU A 60 14.55 1.24 14.43
C GLU A 60 14.83 0.42 15.66
N THR A 61 13.92 -0.38 16.08
CA THR A 61 14.21 -1.24 17.20
C THR A 61 15.03 -2.42 16.80
N GLY A 62 15.14 -2.57 15.55
CA GLY A 62 15.88 -3.70 15.00
C GLY A 62 17.02 -3.94 15.80
#